data_8003e75d485e209055a233941a777da8
#
_entry.id   8003e75d485e209055a233941a777da8
#
_cell.length_a   1.000
_cell.length_b   1.000
_cell.length_c   1.000
_cell.angle_alpha   90.00
_cell.angle_beta   90.00
_cell.angle_gamma   90.00
#
_symmetry.space_group_name_H-M   'P 1'
#
loop_
_entity.id
_entity.type
_entity.pdbx_description
1 polymer ?
#
loop_
_entity_poly.entity_id
_entity_poly.type
_entity_poly.pdbx_seq_one_letter_code
_entity_poly.pdbx_strand_id
1 'polypeptide(L)'
;MQQPTILMGEKNNDLTEIIAQALNEMKSDLGDKFDPDNVNLAELERRTGISRAKLRRIKDNGFVDAPHGRTGMKAQSTVLSGYTGIIDSLLMKGITNSSVCFDRLRENGYTGGLTSVKDYIAAHRNLVPAKRLIVAPQGSRGRRYRTNPGESYQMDWGFVEVEDQKGNKYRVACFAMICHCCGKRYIEFFPNARQENLFIGMIHAFLYMGIPRHILTDNMKSIVIRRDAEGHPIWQNDYELFMGNIGFETRLCKPRHPFTKGAVERLVRFVKDNFLPGRIFNELTDLNYEAMNWCNNQNGIYHRAVDCVPDDKHSQMCMKTASVLDETIELSYYLCPERKISFDGFVNYEGRRFGVPYWYTEKTCRVRRDGYVLYIYDCQMTKILTSHDVTWSRRDSFCKDQYAVSQPEEKLTSPVRIQITQIEQPRYDDGFSQFNFEEGLWNE
;
A
#
# COMPACT_ATOMS: atom_id res chain seq x y z
N MET A 1 26.44 1.21 25.26
CA MET A 1 25.66 1.23 26.50
C MET A 1 24.70 0.05 26.47
N GLN A 2 25.09 -1.01 27.17
CA GLN A 2 24.28 -2.21 27.37
C GLN A 2 23.18 -1.88 28.39
N GLN A 3 21.91 -2.07 28.03
CA GLN A 3 20.83 -2.07 29.00
C GLN A 3 20.86 -3.42 29.76
N PRO A 4 20.74 -3.40 31.08
CA PRO A 4 20.75 -4.65 31.86
C PRO A 4 19.46 -5.44 31.62
N THR A 5 19.63 -6.68 31.21
CA THR A 5 18.60 -7.72 31.24
C THR A 5 18.25 -7.97 32.71
N ILE A 6 17.13 -7.45 33.17
CA ILE A 6 16.63 -7.76 34.53
C ILE A 6 16.15 -9.21 34.50
N LEU A 7 16.94 -10.08 35.09
CA LEU A 7 16.64 -11.47 35.33
C LEU A 7 15.41 -11.57 36.26
N MET A 8 14.35 -12.20 35.79
CA MET A 8 13.16 -12.57 36.64
C MET A 8 13.49 -13.49 37.82
N GLY A 9 14.77 -13.87 37.98
CA GLY A 9 15.26 -14.68 39.10
C GLY A 9 15.47 -13.92 40.42
N GLU A 10 15.76 -12.62 40.38
CA GLU A 10 16.13 -11.84 41.55
C GLU A 10 14.94 -11.60 42.52
N LYS A 11 13.71 -11.47 42.01
CA LYS A 11 12.54 -11.23 42.87
C LYS A 11 12.12 -12.45 43.74
N ASN A 12 12.47 -13.66 43.33
CA ASN A 12 12.10 -14.86 44.10
C ASN A 12 13.09 -15.15 45.26
N ASN A 13 14.36 -14.81 45.10
CA ASN A 13 15.35 -14.91 46.17
C ASN A 13 15.04 -13.95 47.32
N ASP A 14 14.58 -12.75 47.00
CA ASP A 14 14.22 -11.72 47.99
C ASP A 14 13.06 -12.16 48.90
N LEU A 15 12.02 -12.81 48.38
CA LEU A 15 10.88 -13.29 49.18
C LEU A 15 11.24 -14.45 50.07
N THR A 16 12.07 -15.37 49.62
CA THR A 16 12.55 -16.50 50.42
C THR A 16 13.44 -16.02 51.56
N GLU A 17 14.31 -15.05 51.32
CA GLU A 17 15.17 -14.42 52.33
C GLU A 17 14.37 -13.67 53.40
N ILE A 18 13.36 -12.87 53.00
CA ILE A 18 12.46 -12.14 53.90
C ILE A 18 11.72 -13.13 54.84
N ILE A 19 11.21 -14.23 54.27
CA ILE A 19 10.51 -15.25 55.05
C ILE A 19 11.50 -15.97 56.03
N ALA A 20 12.69 -16.32 55.53
CA ALA A 20 13.72 -16.96 56.35
C ALA A 20 14.16 -16.08 57.52
N GLN A 21 14.33 -14.77 57.27
CA GLN A 21 14.67 -13.81 58.34
C GLN A 21 13.54 -13.73 59.37
N ALA A 22 12.28 -13.61 58.97
CA ALA A 22 11.14 -13.54 59.86
C ALA A 22 10.95 -14.84 60.70
N LEU A 23 11.22 -15.99 60.08
CA LEU A 23 11.23 -17.27 60.77
C LEU A 23 12.34 -17.39 61.88
N ASN A 24 13.53 -16.86 61.54
CA ASN A 24 14.65 -16.80 62.52
C ASN A 24 14.33 -15.88 63.70
N GLU A 25 13.69 -14.74 63.44
CA GLU A 25 13.21 -13.83 64.49
C GLU A 25 12.16 -14.50 65.37
N MET A 26 11.18 -15.20 64.78
CA MET A 26 10.17 -15.94 65.49
C MET A 26 10.80 -17.09 66.36
N LYS A 27 11.83 -17.72 65.82
CA LYS A 27 12.59 -18.76 66.59
C LYS A 27 13.35 -18.14 67.71
N SER A 28 13.94 -16.97 67.58
CA SER A 28 14.63 -16.26 68.68
C SER A 28 13.65 -15.81 69.74
N ASP A 29 12.43 -15.39 69.39
CA ASP A 29 11.44 -14.94 70.38
C ASP A 29 10.78 -16.08 71.15
N LEU A 30 10.57 -17.25 70.55
CA LEU A 30 9.88 -18.38 71.12
C LEU A 30 10.81 -19.41 71.79
N GLY A 31 12.11 -19.37 71.51
CA GLY A 31 13.10 -20.32 72.02
C GLY A 31 12.70 -21.76 71.73
N ASP A 32 12.77 -22.62 72.80
CA ASP A 32 12.44 -24.05 72.72
C ASP A 32 10.96 -24.35 72.36
N LYS A 33 10.09 -23.34 72.35
CA LYS A 33 8.66 -23.48 71.99
C LYS A 33 8.42 -23.25 70.48
N PHE A 34 9.45 -22.97 69.72
CA PHE A 34 9.31 -22.78 68.25
C PHE A 34 9.21 -24.14 67.55
N ASP A 35 8.06 -24.37 66.92
CA ASP A 35 7.82 -25.56 66.11
C ASP A 35 7.78 -25.15 64.57
N PRO A 36 8.76 -25.61 63.79
CA PRO A 36 8.81 -25.34 62.39
C PRO A 36 7.61 -25.85 61.57
N ASP A 37 7.01 -26.95 62.00
CA ASP A 37 5.86 -27.57 61.34
C ASP A 37 4.55 -26.88 61.73
N ASN A 38 4.53 -26.12 62.81
CA ASN A 38 3.32 -25.46 63.30
C ASN A 38 3.50 -23.93 63.44
N VAL A 39 4.14 -23.31 62.46
CA VAL A 39 4.37 -21.86 62.43
C VAL A 39 3.06 -21.08 62.38
N ASN A 40 2.93 -20.05 63.23
CA ASN A 40 1.78 -19.13 63.21
C ASN A 40 1.84 -18.21 62.02
N LEU A 41 1.05 -18.54 60.97
CA LEU A 41 1.01 -17.78 59.72
C LEU A 41 0.45 -16.35 59.91
N ALA A 42 -0.34 -16.08 60.94
CA ALA A 42 -0.84 -14.72 61.20
C ALA A 42 0.27 -13.81 61.75
N GLU A 43 1.19 -14.38 62.56
CA GLU A 43 2.36 -13.68 63.05
C GLU A 43 3.38 -13.46 61.92
N LEU A 44 3.58 -14.47 61.06
CA LEU A 44 4.46 -14.38 59.93
C LEU A 44 3.96 -13.35 58.88
N GLU A 45 2.63 -13.23 58.66
CA GLU A 45 2.01 -12.18 57.85
C GLU A 45 2.30 -10.78 58.40
N ARG A 46 2.20 -10.60 59.76
CA ARG A 46 2.49 -9.30 60.40
C ARG A 46 3.96 -8.88 60.22
N ARG A 47 4.90 -9.82 60.29
CA ARG A 47 6.34 -9.54 60.15
C ARG A 47 6.78 -9.34 58.72
N THR A 48 6.22 -10.09 57.79
CA THR A 48 6.67 -10.08 56.38
C THR A 48 5.82 -9.20 55.45
N GLY A 49 4.59 -8.84 55.86
CA GLY A 49 3.61 -8.16 54.97
C GLY A 49 3.06 -9.07 53.87
N ILE A 50 3.40 -10.36 53.83
CA ILE A 50 2.97 -11.33 52.84
C ILE A 50 1.64 -11.95 53.29
N SER A 51 0.63 -11.97 52.38
CA SER A 51 -0.70 -12.50 52.70
C SER A 51 -0.65 -13.97 53.16
N ARG A 52 -1.50 -14.33 54.14
CA ARG A 52 -1.59 -15.71 54.67
C ARG A 52 -1.85 -16.77 53.61
N ALA A 53 -2.63 -16.43 52.58
CA ALA A 53 -2.88 -17.35 51.48
C ALA A 53 -1.59 -17.67 50.67
N LYS A 54 -0.71 -16.69 50.47
CA LYS A 54 0.60 -16.90 49.83
C LYS A 54 1.56 -17.64 50.77
N LEU A 55 1.61 -17.28 52.07
CA LEU A 55 2.43 -17.93 53.07
C LEU A 55 2.05 -19.42 53.27
N ARG A 56 0.75 -19.77 53.22
CA ARG A 56 0.30 -21.17 53.30
C ARG A 56 0.86 -21.99 52.14
N ARG A 57 0.80 -21.46 50.90
CA ARG A 57 1.36 -22.13 49.72
C ARG A 57 2.87 -22.30 49.80
N ILE A 58 3.57 -21.29 50.35
CA ILE A 58 5.03 -21.32 50.53
C ILE A 58 5.42 -22.28 51.64
N LYS A 59 4.64 -22.39 52.72
CA LYS A 59 4.84 -23.35 53.80
C LYS A 59 4.79 -24.79 53.30
N ASP A 60 3.81 -25.11 52.40
CA ASP A 60 3.67 -26.44 51.78
C ASP A 60 4.91 -26.83 50.92
N ASN A 61 5.72 -25.85 50.52
CA ASN A 61 6.99 -26.03 49.81
C ASN A 61 8.24 -25.82 50.70
N GLY A 62 8.11 -26.00 52.04
CA GLY A 62 9.23 -25.84 52.95
C GLY A 62 9.74 -24.41 53.08
N PHE A 63 8.85 -23.41 53.00
CA PHE A 63 9.14 -21.98 53.05
C PHE A 63 10.04 -21.46 51.92
N VAL A 64 10.07 -22.16 50.77
CA VAL A 64 10.72 -21.69 49.52
C VAL A 64 9.66 -21.24 48.55
N ASP A 65 9.77 -20.02 48.03
CA ASP A 65 8.87 -19.51 46.95
C ASP A 65 9.26 -20.15 45.61
N ALA A 66 8.77 -21.37 45.41
CA ALA A 66 8.97 -22.05 44.13
C ALA A 66 8.04 -21.45 43.04
N PRO A 67 8.52 -21.28 41.82
CA PRO A 67 7.68 -20.82 40.72
C PRO A 67 6.53 -21.80 40.48
N HIS A 68 5.34 -21.27 40.14
CA HIS A 68 4.18 -22.09 39.83
C HIS A 68 4.52 -23.14 38.77
N GLY A 69 4.14 -24.40 38.94
CA GLY A 69 4.49 -25.51 38.05
C GLY A 69 4.12 -25.33 36.57
N ARG A 70 3.30 -24.32 36.25
CA ARG A 70 3.00 -23.90 34.86
C ARG A 70 3.85 -22.74 34.38
N THR A 71 4.76 -22.20 35.22
CA THR A 71 5.65 -21.10 34.82
C THR A 71 6.61 -21.60 33.73
N GLY A 72 6.59 -20.98 32.57
CA GLY A 72 7.42 -21.40 31.43
C GLY A 72 6.80 -22.46 30.52
N MET A 73 5.66 -23.07 30.92
CA MET A 73 4.94 -23.97 30.02
C MET A 73 4.31 -23.18 28.86
N LYS A 74 4.66 -23.54 27.64
CA LYS A 74 3.99 -23.00 26.41
C LYS A 74 2.71 -23.80 26.17
N ALA A 75 1.61 -23.12 25.88
CA ALA A 75 0.38 -23.77 25.44
C ALA A 75 0.64 -24.59 24.18
N GLN A 76 0.08 -25.80 24.08
CA GLN A 76 0.22 -26.66 22.89
C GLN A 76 -0.41 -26.06 21.64
N SER A 77 -1.45 -25.25 21.80
CA SER A 77 -2.07 -24.49 20.73
C SER A 77 -2.31 -23.03 21.17
N THR A 78 -2.14 -22.11 20.27
CA THR A 78 -2.41 -20.68 20.48
C THR A 78 -3.42 -20.21 19.44
N VAL A 79 -3.97 -19.01 19.60
CA VAL A 79 -4.86 -18.39 18.59
C VAL A 79 -4.17 -18.23 17.23
N LEU A 80 -2.82 -18.23 17.21
CA LEU A 80 -2.01 -18.20 16.00
C LEU A 80 -1.80 -19.58 15.35
N SER A 81 -2.17 -20.68 16.03
CA SER A 81 -2.04 -22.02 15.47
C SER A 81 -2.86 -22.12 14.18
N GLY A 82 -2.24 -22.59 13.10
CA GLY A 82 -2.82 -22.60 11.75
C GLY A 82 -2.52 -21.36 10.91
N TYR A 83 -2.06 -20.25 11.51
CA TYR A 83 -1.74 -19.00 10.81
C TYR A 83 -0.23 -18.70 10.78
N THR A 84 0.57 -19.46 11.51
CA THR A 84 2.02 -19.23 11.63
C THR A 84 2.74 -19.28 10.29
N GLY A 85 2.35 -20.17 9.38
CA GLY A 85 2.94 -20.27 8.03
C GLY A 85 2.78 -19.00 7.20
N ILE A 86 1.68 -18.26 7.39
CA ILE A 86 1.45 -16.97 6.73
C ILE A 86 2.48 -15.95 7.26
N ILE A 87 2.62 -15.86 8.59
CA ILE A 87 3.59 -14.91 9.21
C ILE A 87 5.02 -15.28 8.79
N ASP A 88 5.38 -16.56 8.83
CA ASP A 88 6.73 -17.03 8.49
C ASP A 88 7.06 -16.66 7.03
N SER A 89 6.14 -16.87 6.09
CA SER A 89 6.32 -16.48 4.70
C SER A 89 6.52 -14.97 4.52
N LEU A 90 5.81 -14.15 5.30
CA LEU A 90 5.96 -12.70 5.30
C LEU A 90 7.32 -12.29 5.89
N LEU A 91 7.76 -12.92 6.99
CA LEU A 91 9.07 -12.66 7.60
C LEU A 91 10.22 -13.03 6.66
N MET A 92 10.14 -14.17 5.95
CA MET A 92 11.12 -14.58 4.95
C MET A 92 11.21 -13.58 3.77
N LYS A 93 10.12 -12.92 3.43
CA LYS A 93 10.08 -11.80 2.46
C LYS A 93 10.58 -10.46 3.07
N GLY A 94 11.03 -10.45 4.33
CA GLY A 94 11.51 -9.26 5.03
C GLY A 94 10.42 -8.33 5.56
N ILE A 95 9.16 -8.76 5.56
CA ILE A 95 8.01 -7.98 6.04
C ILE A 95 7.91 -8.15 7.56
N THR A 96 8.35 -7.15 8.32
CA THR A 96 8.37 -7.16 9.79
C THR A 96 7.35 -6.21 10.44
N ASN A 97 6.57 -5.50 9.62
CA ASN A 97 5.53 -4.60 10.12
C ASN A 97 4.37 -5.43 10.69
N SER A 98 4.20 -5.39 12.01
CA SER A 98 3.19 -6.19 12.70
C SER A 98 1.74 -5.84 12.32
N SER A 99 1.47 -4.60 11.95
CA SER A 99 0.15 -4.20 11.46
C SER A 99 -0.15 -4.84 10.11
N VAL A 100 0.83 -4.83 9.19
CA VAL A 100 0.71 -5.50 7.89
C VAL A 100 0.49 -7.00 8.06
N CYS A 101 1.29 -7.65 8.90
CA CYS A 101 1.12 -9.08 9.18
C CYS A 101 -0.26 -9.38 9.77
N PHE A 102 -0.73 -8.55 10.70
CA PHE A 102 -2.05 -8.67 11.31
C PHE A 102 -3.18 -8.51 10.30
N ASP A 103 -3.10 -7.51 9.41
CA ASP A 103 -4.10 -7.28 8.36
C ASP A 103 -4.17 -8.50 7.41
N ARG A 104 -3.02 -9.06 7.00
CA ARG A 104 -2.99 -10.28 6.18
C ARG A 104 -3.57 -11.50 6.88
N LEU A 105 -3.35 -11.61 8.18
CA LEU A 105 -3.96 -12.69 8.96
C LEU A 105 -5.48 -12.52 9.05
N ARG A 106 -5.97 -11.31 9.25
CA ARG A 106 -7.41 -11.03 9.30
C ARG A 106 -8.10 -11.32 7.98
N GLU A 107 -7.48 -10.99 6.86
CA GLU A 107 -7.94 -11.36 5.52
C GLU A 107 -8.08 -12.89 5.34
N ASN A 108 -7.30 -13.67 6.10
CA ASN A 108 -7.34 -15.13 6.13
C ASN A 108 -8.15 -15.71 7.30
N GLY A 109 -8.98 -14.90 7.98
CA GLY A 109 -9.89 -15.35 9.03
C GLY A 109 -9.32 -15.38 10.46
N TYR A 110 -8.16 -14.76 10.70
CA TYR A 110 -7.61 -14.66 12.06
C TYR A 110 -8.46 -13.74 12.95
N THR A 111 -8.87 -14.26 14.12
CA THR A 111 -9.71 -13.53 15.08
C THR A 111 -8.95 -13.06 16.33
N GLY A 112 -7.68 -13.39 16.45
CA GLY A 112 -6.85 -13.04 17.60
C GLY A 112 -6.38 -11.58 17.60
N GLY A 113 -5.63 -11.20 18.64
CA GLY A 113 -5.15 -9.84 18.82
C GLY A 113 -3.80 -9.55 18.14
N LEU A 114 -3.56 -8.26 17.88
CA LEU A 114 -2.29 -7.77 17.32
C LEU A 114 -1.08 -8.06 18.24
N THR A 115 -1.27 -8.11 19.55
CA THR A 115 -0.19 -8.38 20.51
C THR A 115 0.42 -9.77 20.27
N SER A 116 -0.40 -10.80 20.06
CA SER A 116 0.08 -12.16 19.77
C SER A 116 0.91 -12.19 18.47
N VAL A 117 0.53 -11.39 17.48
CA VAL A 117 1.30 -11.27 16.22
C VAL A 117 2.64 -10.57 16.47
N LYS A 118 2.67 -9.52 17.28
CA LYS A 118 3.91 -8.81 17.66
C LYS A 118 4.88 -9.73 18.40
N ASP A 119 4.37 -10.49 19.35
CA ASP A 119 5.17 -11.42 20.14
C ASP A 119 5.74 -12.54 19.27
N TYR A 120 4.93 -13.07 18.35
CA TYR A 120 5.38 -14.08 17.39
C TYR A 120 6.50 -13.54 16.48
N ILE A 121 6.33 -12.35 15.88
CA ILE A 121 7.34 -11.70 15.05
C ILE A 121 8.63 -11.45 15.84
N ALA A 122 8.52 -11.02 17.11
CA ALA A 122 9.68 -10.80 17.96
C ALA A 122 10.46 -12.09 18.23
N ALA A 123 9.75 -13.20 18.43
CA ALA A 123 10.35 -14.51 18.68
C ALA A 123 10.99 -15.14 17.42
N HIS A 124 10.50 -14.79 16.21
CA HIS A 124 10.92 -15.41 14.95
C HIS A 124 11.71 -14.46 14.04
N ARG A 125 12.44 -13.50 14.63
CA ARG A 125 13.28 -12.55 13.86
C ARG A 125 14.41 -13.21 13.07
N ASN A 126 14.80 -14.41 13.41
CA ASN A 126 15.77 -15.22 12.69
C ASN A 126 15.32 -15.59 11.27
N LEU A 127 14.02 -15.56 10.98
CA LEU A 127 13.44 -15.79 9.65
C LEU A 127 13.61 -14.59 8.71
N VAL A 128 13.92 -13.41 9.27
CA VAL A 128 14.02 -12.16 8.49
C VAL A 128 15.40 -12.08 7.82
N PRO A 129 15.46 -11.91 6.49
CA PRO A 129 16.72 -11.70 5.78
C PRO A 129 17.49 -10.48 6.33
N ALA A 130 18.80 -10.58 6.42
CA ALA A 130 19.64 -9.47 6.88
C ALA A 130 19.48 -8.26 5.94
N LYS A 131 19.06 -7.12 6.48
CA LYS A 131 18.94 -5.87 5.72
C LYS A 131 20.33 -5.24 5.52
N ARG A 132 20.58 -4.70 4.32
CA ARG A 132 21.73 -3.80 4.13
C ARG A 132 21.55 -2.58 5.04
N LEU A 133 22.63 -2.20 5.75
CA LEU A 133 22.69 -0.96 6.53
C LEU A 133 22.60 0.21 5.55
N ILE A 134 21.46 0.89 5.52
CA ILE A 134 21.33 2.18 4.82
C ILE A 134 21.63 3.25 5.85
N VAL A 135 22.77 3.94 5.67
CA VAL A 135 23.09 5.12 6.47
C VAL A 135 22.12 6.22 6.08
N ALA A 136 21.28 6.64 7.01
CA ALA A 136 20.36 7.75 6.77
C ALA A 136 21.19 9.04 6.60
N PRO A 137 20.94 9.87 5.55
CA PRO A 137 21.60 11.15 5.42
C PRO A 137 21.24 12.04 6.60
N GLN A 138 22.23 12.73 7.17
CA GLN A 138 22.01 13.77 8.18
C GLN A 138 21.35 14.97 7.50
N GLY A 139 20.01 15.07 7.64
CA GLY A 139 19.22 16.13 7.02
C GLY A 139 19.19 17.40 7.85
N SER A 140 19.04 18.55 7.20
CA SER A 140 18.76 19.82 7.85
C SER A 140 17.35 19.83 8.47
N ARG A 141 17.18 20.50 9.61
CA ARG A 141 15.90 20.63 10.30
C ARG A 141 15.03 21.64 9.57
N GLY A 142 13.83 21.22 9.09
CA GLY A 142 12.87 22.09 8.43
C GLY A 142 11.56 22.23 9.23
N ARG A 143 10.88 23.38 9.12
CA ARG A 143 9.54 23.55 9.68
C ARG A 143 8.53 22.84 8.81
N ARG A 144 7.61 22.06 9.43
CA ARG A 144 6.49 21.46 8.69
C ARG A 144 5.62 22.55 8.07
N TYR A 145 5.45 22.46 6.77
CA TYR A 145 4.52 23.32 6.04
C TYR A 145 3.08 22.89 6.38
N ARG A 146 2.23 23.86 6.75
CA ARG A 146 0.80 23.65 6.98
C ARG A 146 0.03 24.54 6.03
N THR A 147 -1.10 24.08 5.53
CA THR A 147 -2.01 24.82 4.67
C THR A 147 -3.37 24.97 5.34
N ASN A 148 -4.15 25.95 4.87
CA ASN A 148 -5.54 26.05 5.26
C ASN A 148 -6.36 24.84 4.74
N PRO A 149 -7.51 24.56 5.35
CA PRO A 149 -8.41 23.51 4.87
C PRO A 149 -8.78 23.70 3.39
N GLY A 150 -8.73 22.64 2.59
CA GLY A 150 -9.08 22.66 1.17
C GLY A 150 -8.15 23.47 0.24
N GLU A 151 -7.12 24.12 0.80
CA GLU A 151 -6.26 25.02 0.03
C GLU A 151 -5.31 24.26 -0.89
N SER A 152 -4.65 23.21 -0.40
CA SER A 152 -3.57 22.56 -1.16
C SER A 152 -3.56 21.05 -0.99
N TYR A 153 -3.46 20.34 -2.12
CA TYR A 153 -3.12 18.92 -2.15
C TYR A 153 -1.74 18.74 -2.76
N GLN A 154 -1.04 17.69 -2.33
CA GLN A 154 0.21 17.26 -2.95
C GLN A 154 -0.05 16.04 -3.83
N MET A 155 0.58 15.99 -4.98
CA MET A 155 0.46 14.91 -5.94
C MET A 155 1.85 14.44 -6.38
N ASP A 156 2.00 13.14 -6.56
CA ASP A 156 3.22 12.51 -7.08
C ASP A 156 2.94 11.16 -7.74
N TRP A 157 3.89 10.73 -8.57
CA TRP A 157 4.01 9.38 -9.05
C TRP A 157 5.02 8.57 -8.26
N GLY A 158 4.66 7.35 -7.90
CA GLY A 158 5.58 6.36 -7.36
C GLY A 158 5.61 5.16 -8.30
N PHE A 159 6.80 4.62 -8.59
CA PHE A 159 6.88 3.34 -9.27
C PHE A 159 7.05 2.22 -8.25
N VAL A 160 6.24 1.18 -8.41
CA VAL A 160 6.18 0.04 -7.50
C VAL A 160 6.19 -1.27 -8.29
N GLU A 161 6.67 -2.33 -7.66
CA GLU A 161 6.63 -3.68 -8.19
C GLU A 161 5.50 -4.44 -7.50
N VAL A 162 4.68 -5.10 -8.27
CA VAL A 162 3.56 -5.93 -7.82
C VAL A 162 3.74 -7.35 -8.33
N GLU A 163 3.22 -8.34 -7.62
CA GLU A 163 3.40 -9.77 -7.91
C GLU A 163 2.04 -10.43 -8.16
N ASP A 164 1.93 -11.24 -9.21
CA ASP A 164 0.75 -12.06 -9.48
C ASP A 164 0.78 -13.40 -8.72
N GLN A 165 -0.30 -14.17 -8.81
CA GLN A 165 -0.41 -15.50 -8.18
C GLN A 165 0.64 -16.50 -8.69
N LYS A 166 1.24 -16.25 -9.85
CA LYS A 166 2.28 -17.10 -10.45
C LYS A 166 3.69 -16.67 -10.09
N GLY A 167 3.83 -15.61 -9.28
CA GLY A 167 5.11 -15.04 -8.90
C GLY A 167 5.73 -14.13 -9.96
N ASN A 168 5.01 -13.77 -11.02
CA ASN A 168 5.50 -12.81 -12.00
C ASN A 168 5.43 -11.40 -11.41
N LYS A 169 6.46 -10.61 -11.69
CA LYS A 169 6.57 -9.24 -11.19
C LYS A 169 6.29 -8.23 -12.29
N TYR A 170 5.48 -7.23 -11.93
CA TYR A 170 5.08 -6.16 -12.84
C TYR A 170 5.40 -4.82 -12.21
N ARG A 171 6.00 -3.92 -12.99
CA ARG A 171 6.24 -2.55 -12.58
C ARG A 171 5.04 -1.70 -12.98
N VAL A 172 4.38 -1.09 -12.01
CA VAL A 172 3.22 -0.21 -12.21
C VAL A 172 3.47 1.17 -11.64
N ALA A 173 2.81 2.18 -12.20
CA ALA A 173 2.85 3.54 -11.71
C ALA A 173 1.75 3.73 -10.65
N CYS A 174 2.11 4.19 -9.45
CA CYS A 174 1.20 4.57 -8.38
C CYS A 174 0.99 6.08 -8.42
N PHE A 175 -0.18 6.52 -8.81
CA PHE A 175 -0.65 7.88 -8.60
C PHE A 175 -0.97 8.06 -7.11
N ALA A 176 -0.47 9.13 -6.51
CA ALA A 176 -0.70 9.43 -5.11
C ALA A 176 -1.07 10.90 -4.93
N MET A 177 -2.17 11.16 -4.21
CA MET A 177 -2.60 12.50 -3.83
C MET A 177 -2.92 12.54 -2.35
N ILE A 178 -2.55 13.64 -1.67
CA ILE A 178 -2.81 13.83 -0.25
C ILE A 178 -3.18 15.27 0.06
N CYS A 179 -4.25 15.46 0.83
CA CYS A 179 -4.61 16.77 1.39
C CYS A 179 -3.59 17.18 2.44
N HIS A 180 -3.03 18.37 2.29
CA HIS A 180 -1.95 18.84 3.15
C HIS A 180 -2.44 19.26 4.54
N CYS A 181 -3.73 19.61 4.68
CA CYS A 181 -4.33 20.02 5.94
C CYS A 181 -4.75 18.84 6.81
N CYS A 182 -5.57 17.92 6.28
CA CYS A 182 -6.16 16.81 7.05
C CYS A 182 -5.47 15.47 6.84
N GLY A 183 -4.64 15.35 5.79
CA GLY A 183 -3.95 14.09 5.47
C GLY A 183 -4.83 13.05 4.77
N LYS A 184 -6.05 13.42 4.31
CA LYS A 184 -6.87 12.56 3.46
C LYS A 184 -6.08 12.21 2.21
N ARG A 185 -6.06 10.95 1.85
CA ARG A 185 -5.20 10.39 0.81
C ARG A 185 -5.99 9.60 -0.20
N TYR A 186 -5.48 9.61 -1.41
CA TYR A 186 -5.95 8.83 -2.53
C TYR A 186 -4.77 8.20 -3.24
N ILE A 187 -4.87 6.94 -3.60
CA ILE A 187 -3.91 6.26 -4.47
C ILE A 187 -4.64 5.46 -5.53
N GLU A 188 -4.05 5.39 -6.71
CA GLU A 188 -4.52 4.58 -7.83
C GLU A 188 -3.33 4.10 -8.65
N PHE A 189 -3.42 2.91 -9.23
CA PHE A 189 -2.35 2.29 -9.99
C PHE A 189 -2.67 2.28 -11.47
N PHE A 190 -1.66 2.60 -12.27
CA PHE A 190 -1.73 2.68 -13.72
C PHE A 190 -0.59 1.90 -14.37
N PRO A 191 -0.72 1.46 -15.62
CA PRO A 191 0.36 0.77 -16.30
C PRO A 191 1.58 1.68 -16.55
N ASN A 192 1.40 2.99 -16.61
CA ASN A 192 2.45 3.98 -16.79
C ASN A 192 2.02 5.36 -16.26
N ALA A 193 2.99 6.30 -16.18
CA ALA A 193 2.76 7.68 -15.72
C ALA A 193 2.58 8.68 -16.88
N ARG A 194 1.93 8.28 -17.98
CA ARG A 194 1.65 9.18 -19.09
C ARG A 194 0.59 10.22 -18.73
N GLN A 195 0.50 11.28 -19.52
CA GLN A 195 -0.39 12.42 -19.28
C GLN A 195 -1.87 12.01 -19.19
N GLU A 196 -2.33 11.07 -20.04
CA GLU A 196 -3.71 10.59 -19.97
C GLU A 196 -4.03 9.92 -18.61
N ASN A 197 -3.13 9.09 -18.11
CA ASN A 197 -3.30 8.44 -16.80
C ASN A 197 -3.19 9.44 -15.65
N LEU A 198 -2.41 10.52 -15.84
CA LEU A 198 -2.37 11.65 -14.91
C LEU A 198 -3.75 12.32 -14.81
N PHE A 199 -4.36 12.63 -15.94
CA PHE A 199 -5.68 13.27 -15.97
C PHE A 199 -6.74 12.37 -15.33
N ILE A 200 -6.77 11.08 -15.69
CA ILE A 200 -7.70 10.10 -15.10
C ILE A 200 -7.51 10.02 -13.58
N GLY A 201 -6.29 9.84 -13.11
CA GLY A 201 -5.99 9.76 -11.69
C GLY A 201 -6.33 11.04 -10.93
N MET A 202 -6.10 12.21 -11.52
CA MET A 202 -6.49 13.49 -10.92
C MET A 202 -8.01 13.65 -10.85
N ILE A 203 -8.74 13.28 -11.91
CA ILE A 203 -10.21 13.33 -11.92
C ILE A 203 -10.78 12.41 -10.84
N HIS A 204 -10.33 11.16 -10.78
CA HIS A 204 -10.78 10.22 -9.76
C HIS A 204 -10.46 10.71 -8.33
N ALA A 205 -9.27 11.30 -8.13
CA ALA A 205 -8.91 11.89 -6.85
C ALA A 205 -9.82 13.10 -6.50
N PHE A 206 -10.16 13.93 -7.47
CA PHE A 206 -11.06 15.08 -7.26
C PHE A 206 -12.50 14.64 -6.97
N LEU A 207 -12.99 13.59 -7.61
CA LEU A 207 -14.29 12.98 -7.27
C LEU A 207 -14.28 12.45 -5.82
N TYR A 208 -13.16 11.91 -5.36
CA TYR A 208 -13.04 11.35 -4.02
C TYR A 208 -12.76 12.39 -2.92
N MET A 209 -12.03 13.46 -3.22
CA MET A 209 -11.53 14.44 -2.24
C MET A 209 -12.00 15.87 -2.48
N GLY A 210 -12.70 16.17 -3.57
CA GLY A 210 -12.94 17.54 -4.05
C GLY A 210 -11.71 18.18 -4.68
N ILE A 211 -11.93 19.32 -5.34
CA ILE A 211 -10.90 20.08 -6.06
C ILE A 211 -10.31 21.11 -5.10
N PRO A 212 -8.98 21.07 -4.81
CA PRO A 212 -8.33 22.08 -3.97
C PRO A 212 -8.11 23.37 -4.77
N ARG A 213 -7.80 24.46 -4.09
CA ARG A 213 -7.40 25.70 -4.76
C ARG A 213 -6.15 25.49 -5.61
N HIS A 214 -5.17 24.72 -5.13
CA HIS A 214 -3.96 24.41 -5.90
C HIS A 214 -3.39 23.03 -5.58
N ILE A 215 -2.74 22.47 -6.59
CA ILE A 215 -1.97 21.21 -6.52
C ILE A 215 -0.48 21.54 -6.45
N LEU A 216 0.21 20.95 -5.50
CA LEU A 216 1.67 21.00 -5.40
C LEU A 216 2.27 19.71 -5.98
N THR A 217 3.12 19.84 -6.98
CA THR A 217 3.76 18.70 -7.67
C THR A 217 5.18 19.03 -8.14
N ASP A 218 5.90 18.02 -8.63
CA ASP A 218 7.22 18.20 -9.24
C ASP A 218 7.13 18.70 -10.68
N ASN A 219 8.32 19.00 -11.25
CA ASN A 219 8.47 19.36 -12.66
C ASN A 219 8.37 18.12 -13.56
N MET A 220 7.19 17.46 -13.58
CA MET A 220 6.96 16.29 -14.44
C MET A 220 6.85 16.71 -15.90
N LYS A 221 7.45 15.93 -16.82
CA LYS A 221 7.36 16.18 -18.28
C LYS A 221 5.93 16.13 -18.83
N SER A 222 5.02 15.43 -18.18
CA SER A 222 3.60 15.41 -18.48
C SER A 222 2.86 16.70 -18.14
N ILE A 223 3.47 17.59 -17.35
CA ILE A 223 2.89 18.83 -16.83
C ILE A 223 3.61 20.05 -17.40
N VAL A 224 4.95 20.03 -17.39
CA VAL A 224 5.80 21.18 -17.73
C VAL A 224 6.72 20.83 -18.88
N ILE A 225 6.76 21.71 -19.90
CA ILE A 225 7.70 21.61 -21.02
C ILE A 225 9.10 22.05 -20.52
N ARG A 226 9.18 23.26 -19.96
CA ARG A 226 10.41 23.89 -19.46
C ARG A 226 10.04 25.06 -18.55
N ARG A 227 11.06 25.70 -17.99
CA ARG A 227 10.92 27.02 -17.36
C ARG A 227 11.43 28.11 -18.31
N ASP A 228 10.80 29.27 -18.23
CA ASP A 228 11.30 30.48 -18.93
C ASP A 228 12.54 31.08 -18.24
N ALA A 229 13.04 32.20 -18.77
CA ALA A 229 14.21 32.89 -18.23
C ALA A 229 13.96 33.47 -16.82
N GLU A 230 12.71 33.77 -16.50
CA GLU A 230 12.26 34.28 -15.19
C GLU A 230 11.97 33.17 -14.21
N GLY A 231 12.03 31.90 -14.64
CA GLY A 231 11.79 30.71 -13.82
C GLY A 231 10.32 30.31 -13.72
N HIS A 232 9.41 30.91 -14.48
CA HIS A 232 8.01 30.49 -14.57
C HIS A 232 7.88 29.24 -15.41
N PRO A 233 6.91 28.33 -15.07
CA PRO A 233 6.66 27.13 -15.85
C PRO A 233 6.00 27.47 -17.19
N ILE A 234 6.51 26.85 -18.25
CA ILE A 234 5.79 26.74 -19.53
C ILE A 234 5.10 25.40 -19.50
N TRP A 235 3.77 25.44 -19.40
CA TRP A 235 2.95 24.25 -19.26
C TRP A 235 2.85 23.45 -20.57
N GLN A 236 2.58 22.16 -20.47
CA GLN A 236 2.05 21.38 -21.59
C GLN A 236 0.64 21.91 -21.92
N ASN A 237 0.36 22.16 -23.19
CA ASN A 237 -0.91 22.76 -23.62
C ASN A 237 -2.13 22.01 -23.10
N ASP A 238 -2.13 20.67 -23.22
CA ASP A 238 -3.24 19.84 -22.76
C ASP A 238 -3.43 19.91 -21.24
N TYR A 239 -2.31 20.05 -20.48
CA TYR A 239 -2.37 20.21 -19.03
C TYR A 239 -2.89 21.59 -18.62
N GLU A 240 -2.53 22.64 -19.35
CA GLU A 240 -3.03 23.99 -19.11
C GLU A 240 -4.53 24.08 -19.36
N LEU A 241 -5.00 23.47 -20.47
CA LEU A 241 -6.43 23.33 -20.75
C LEU A 241 -7.15 22.53 -19.68
N PHE A 242 -6.55 21.43 -19.22
CA PHE A 242 -7.10 20.63 -18.15
C PHE A 242 -7.24 21.41 -16.83
N MET A 243 -6.21 22.17 -16.43
CA MET A 243 -6.29 23.04 -15.25
C MET A 243 -7.43 24.07 -15.37
N GLY A 244 -7.57 24.68 -16.55
CA GLY A 244 -8.62 25.66 -16.82
C GLY A 244 -10.02 25.05 -16.78
N ASN A 245 -10.21 23.89 -17.39
CA ASN A 245 -11.50 23.20 -17.43
C ASN A 245 -11.95 22.69 -16.05
N ILE A 246 -11.02 22.23 -15.20
CA ILE A 246 -11.31 21.74 -13.85
C ILE A 246 -11.37 22.88 -12.84
N GLY A 247 -10.61 23.96 -13.03
CA GLY A 247 -10.64 25.13 -12.18
C GLY A 247 -9.71 25.06 -10.96
N PHE A 248 -8.48 24.57 -11.11
CA PHE A 248 -7.44 24.58 -10.08
C PHE A 248 -6.13 25.20 -10.57
N GLU A 249 -5.26 25.59 -9.66
CA GLU A 249 -3.92 26.07 -9.94
C GLU A 249 -2.87 24.98 -9.68
N THR A 250 -1.80 24.96 -10.44
CA THR A 250 -0.65 24.10 -10.16
C THR A 250 0.54 24.93 -9.65
N ARG A 251 1.11 24.48 -8.55
CA ARG A 251 2.37 25.01 -7.99
C ARG A 251 3.45 23.95 -8.09
N LEU A 252 4.59 24.35 -8.64
CA LEU A 252 5.73 23.46 -8.77
C LEU A 252 6.65 23.57 -7.56
N CYS A 253 7.16 22.44 -7.11
CA CYS A 253 8.19 22.41 -6.09
C CYS A 253 9.43 23.18 -6.59
N LYS A 254 10.05 23.95 -5.68
CA LYS A 254 11.33 24.60 -5.99
C LYS A 254 12.41 23.52 -6.15
N PRO A 255 13.22 23.58 -7.21
CA PRO A 255 14.34 22.66 -7.38
C PRO A 255 15.23 22.63 -6.13
N ARG A 256 15.68 21.46 -5.71
CA ARG A 256 16.57 21.26 -4.54
C ARG A 256 16.00 21.67 -3.16
N HIS A 257 14.67 21.83 -3.02
CA HIS A 257 14.02 22.05 -1.73
C HIS A 257 13.14 20.84 -1.34
N PRO A 258 13.70 19.76 -0.78
CA PRO A 258 13.00 18.50 -0.49
C PRO A 258 11.89 18.63 0.55
N PHE A 259 11.87 19.73 1.33
CA PHE A 259 10.90 19.89 2.44
C PHE A 259 9.47 20.20 2.00
N THR A 260 9.25 20.65 0.77
CA THR A 260 7.93 21.04 0.29
C THR A 260 7.05 19.85 -0.12
N LYS A 261 7.64 18.73 -0.57
CA LYS A 261 6.94 17.55 -1.08
C LYS A 261 6.85 16.38 -0.10
N GLY A 262 7.38 16.53 1.09
CA GLY A 262 7.53 15.43 2.06
C GLY A 262 6.24 14.70 2.49
N ALA A 263 5.04 15.22 2.24
CA ALA A 263 3.80 14.54 2.60
C ALA A 263 3.47 13.43 1.60
N VAL A 264 3.48 13.73 0.30
CA VAL A 264 3.18 12.73 -0.75
C VAL A 264 4.30 11.70 -0.90
N GLU A 265 5.57 12.10 -0.75
CA GLU A 265 6.69 11.15 -0.73
C GLU A 265 6.55 10.14 0.41
N ARG A 266 6.14 10.59 1.61
CA ARG A 266 5.81 9.70 2.72
C ARG A 266 4.62 8.81 2.42
N LEU A 267 3.61 9.31 1.69
CA LEU A 267 2.48 8.51 1.27
C LEU A 267 2.94 7.39 0.31
N VAL A 268 3.73 7.70 -0.71
CA VAL A 268 4.29 6.70 -1.64
C VAL A 268 5.13 5.67 -0.88
N ARG A 269 5.95 6.10 0.07
CA ARG A 269 6.70 5.16 0.93
C ARG A 269 5.76 4.32 1.78
N PHE A 270 4.73 4.90 2.36
CA PHE A 270 3.74 4.19 3.17
C PHE A 270 2.98 3.14 2.34
N VAL A 271 2.67 3.43 1.07
CA VAL A 271 2.12 2.45 0.13
C VAL A 271 3.08 1.26 -0.04
N LYS A 272 4.37 1.52 -0.26
CA LYS A 272 5.40 0.49 -0.40
C LYS A 272 5.61 -0.34 0.86
N ASP A 273 5.50 0.26 2.03
CA ASP A 273 5.84 -0.36 3.31
C ASP A 273 4.60 -0.94 4.06
N ASN A 274 3.38 -0.55 3.65
CA ASN A 274 2.14 -0.95 4.34
C ASN A 274 1.11 -1.58 3.40
N PHE A 275 0.79 -0.96 2.27
CA PHE A 275 -0.24 -1.47 1.37
C PHE A 275 0.23 -2.69 0.58
N LEU A 276 1.36 -2.58 -0.12
CA LEU A 276 1.84 -3.63 -1.04
C LEU A 276 2.38 -4.89 -0.37
N PRO A 277 3.08 -4.85 0.78
CA PRO A 277 3.74 -6.02 1.31
C PRO A 277 2.78 -7.20 1.55
N GLY A 278 3.14 -8.37 0.98
CA GLY A 278 2.37 -9.60 1.12
C GLY A 278 1.07 -9.66 0.33
N ARG A 279 0.75 -8.67 -0.50
CA ARG A 279 -0.36 -8.73 -1.43
C ARG A 279 0.04 -9.39 -2.74
N ILE A 280 -0.88 -10.14 -3.30
CA ILE A 280 -0.78 -10.77 -4.62
C ILE A 280 -2.00 -10.31 -5.41
N PHE A 281 -1.78 -9.87 -6.63
CA PHE A 281 -2.81 -9.30 -7.49
C PHE A 281 -2.92 -10.10 -8.79
N ASN A 282 -4.13 -10.28 -9.28
CA ASN A 282 -4.35 -10.92 -10.57
C ASN A 282 -4.36 -9.89 -11.70
N GLU A 283 -4.87 -8.68 -11.42
CA GLU A 283 -5.04 -7.62 -12.40
C GLU A 283 -4.96 -6.23 -11.76
N LEU A 284 -4.78 -5.21 -12.59
CA LEU A 284 -4.73 -3.82 -12.16
C LEU A 284 -6.05 -3.38 -11.50
N THR A 285 -7.18 -3.95 -11.94
CA THR A 285 -8.49 -3.70 -11.32
C THR A 285 -8.55 -4.18 -9.88
N ASP A 286 -8.06 -5.40 -9.60
CA ASP A 286 -7.99 -5.94 -8.23
C ASP A 286 -7.13 -5.03 -7.36
N LEU A 287 -5.96 -4.62 -7.90
CA LEU A 287 -5.04 -3.75 -7.20
C LEU A 287 -5.71 -2.41 -6.83
N ASN A 288 -6.46 -1.82 -7.76
CA ASN A 288 -7.15 -0.55 -7.55
C ASN A 288 -8.36 -0.68 -6.62
N TYR A 289 -9.10 -1.78 -6.69
CA TYR A 289 -10.17 -2.07 -5.73
C TYR A 289 -9.63 -2.15 -4.30
N GLU A 290 -8.55 -2.91 -4.10
CA GLU A 290 -7.88 -3.02 -2.80
C GLU A 290 -7.25 -1.69 -2.35
N ALA A 291 -6.72 -0.89 -3.29
CA ALA A 291 -6.17 0.42 -3.00
C ALA A 291 -7.25 1.39 -2.50
N MET A 292 -8.44 1.38 -3.10
CA MET A 292 -9.58 2.18 -2.67
C MET A 292 -10.04 1.76 -1.27
N ASN A 293 -10.19 0.45 -1.01
CA ASN A 293 -10.53 -0.07 0.31
C ASN A 293 -9.49 0.34 1.35
N TRP A 294 -8.20 0.26 1.01
CA TRP A 294 -7.13 0.71 1.89
C TRP A 294 -7.18 2.22 2.14
N CYS A 295 -7.45 3.04 1.12
CA CYS A 295 -7.65 4.48 1.28
C CYS A 295 -8.79 4.78 2.26
N ASN A 296 -9.95 4.15 2.07
CA ASN A 296 -11.11 4.32 2.95
C ASN A 296 -10.76 3.95 4.40
N ASN A 297 -10.12 2.79 4.61
CA ASN A 297 -9.69 2.35 5.94
C ASN A 297 -8.67 3.32 6.56
N GLN A 298 -7.67 3.77 5.79
CA GLN A 298 -6.65 4.70 6.29
C GLN A 298 -7.20 6.10 6.53
N ASN A 299 -8.20 6.56 5.80
CA ASN A 299 -8.82 7.86 6.00
C ASN A 299 -9.82 7.85 7.16
N GLY A 300 -10.42 6.68 7.48
CA GLY A 300 -11.35 6.50 8.57
C GLY A 300 -10.73 6.29 9.96
N ILE A 301 -9.40 6.21 10.08
CA ILE A 301 -8.72 6.01 11.37
C ILE A 301 -7.95 7.26 11.80
N TYR A 302 -7.72 7.39 13.13
CA TYR A 302 -6.93 8.49 13.68
C TYR A 302 -5.45 8.40 13.28
N HIS A 303 -4.89 9.52 12.82
CA HIS A 303 -3.47 9.65 12.47
C HIS A 303 -2.77 10.70 13.34
N ARG A 304 -1.85 10.26 14.19
CA ARG A 304 -1.06 11.14 15.08
C ARG A 304 -0.30 12.25 14.33
N ALA A 305 0.12 12.01 13.09
CA ALA A 305 0.89 12.98 12.31
C ALA A 305 0.11 14.25 11.96
N VAL A 306 -1.21 14.14 11.79
CA VAL A 306 -2.14 15.23 11.47
C VAL A 306 -3.12 15.53 12.60
N ASP A 307 -3.07 14.72 13.68
CA ASP A 307 -3.89 14.84 14.89
C ASP A 307 -5.39 14.87 14.59
N CYS A 308 -5.83 13.95 13.74
CA CYS A 308 -7.25 13.82 13.38
C CYS A 308 -7.53 12.49 12.69
N VAL A 309 -8.82 12.17 12.54
CA VAL A 309 -9.35 11.24 11.54
C VAL A 309 -9.47 12.03 10.23
N PRO A 310 -8.76 11.66 9.15
CA PRO A 310 -8.76 12.43 7.90
C PRO A 310 -10.14 12.67 7.31
N ASP A 311 -11.02 11.66 7.27
CA ASP A 311 -12.37 11.78 6.70
C ASP A 311 -13.23 12.80 7.47
N ASP A 312 -13.21 12.76 8.80
CA ASP A 312 -13.97 13.67 9.64
C ASP A 312 -13.52 15.12 9.42
N LYS A 313 -12.21 15.36 9.51
CA LYS A 313 -11.66 16.70 9.31
C LYS A 313 -11.83 17.18 7.87
N HIS A 314 -11.75 16.29 6.90
CA HIS A 314 -11.92 16.63 5.50
C HIS A 314 -13.34 17.09 5.21
N SER A 315 -14.35 16.32 5.61
CA SER A 315 -15.77 16.65 5.41
C SER A 315 -16.18 17.91 6.17
N GLN A 316 -15.71 18.06 7.41
CA GLN A 316 -16.09 19.19 8.26
C GLN A 316 -15.42 20.52 7.86
N MET A 317 -14.21 20.48 7.32
CA MET A 317 -13.40 21.68 7.09
C MET A 317 -12.94 21.83 5.63
N CYS A 318 -12.31 20.80 5.04
CA CYS A 318 -11.67 20.95 3.73
C CYS A 318 -12.69 21.06 2.61
N MET A 319 -13.78 20.32 2.67
CA MET A 319 -14.85 20.35 1.66
C MET A 319 -15.66 21.66 1.67
N LYS A 320 -15.55 22.48 2.71
CA LYS A 320 -16.17 23.82 2.72
C LYS A 320 -15.44 24.82 1.80
N THR A 321 -14.19 24.54 1.47
CA THR A 321 -13.32 25.40 0.66
C THR A 321 -12.99 24.77 -0.69
N ALA A 322 -12.91 23.44 -0.74
CA ALA A 322 -12.72 22.68 -1.97
C ALA A 322 -14.00 22.75 -2.82
N SER A 323 -13.82 22.84 -4.14
CA SER A 323 -14.95 22.78 -5.07
C SER A 323 -15.33 21.32 -5.34
N VAL A 324 -16.58 21.08 -5.68
CA VAL A 324 -17.06 19.79 -6.16
C VAL A 324 -16.79 19.72 -7.66
N LEU A 325 -16.35 18.55 -8.13
CA LEU A 325 -16.17 18.33 -9.55
C LEU A 325 -17.52 18.08 -10.22
N ASP A 326 -17.89 18.95 -11.15
CA ASP A 326 -19.09 18.79 -11.96
C ASP A 326 -18.82 17.84 -13.12
N GLU A 327 -19.76 16.94 -13.39
CA GLU A 327 -19.68 16.08 -14.59
C GLU A 327 -20.00 16.89 -15.83
N THR A 328 -18.99 17.17 -16.64
CA THR A 328 -19.11 17.86 -17.92
C THR A 328 -18.75 16.94 -19.10
N ILE A 329 -19.15 17.35 -20.30
CA ILE A 329 -18.74 16.63 -21.53
C ILE A 329 -17.22 16.63 -21.67
N GLU A 330 -16.56 17.76 -21.36
CA GLU A 330 -15.11 17.90 -21.39
C GLU A 330 -14.42 16.91 -20.44
N LEU A 331 -14.98 16.69 -19.25
CA LEU A 331 -14.49 15.70 -18.30
C LEU A 331 -14.54 14.29 -18.90
N SER A 332 -15.63 13.97 -19.58
CA SER A 332 -15.80 12.67 -20.24
C SER A 332 -14.73 12.42 -21.30
N TYR A 333 -14.27 13.45 -22.02
CA TYR A 333 -13.18 13.32 -22.98
C TYR A 333 -11.83 12.97 -22.33
N TYR A 334 -11.53 13.49 -21.15
CA TYR A 334 -10.33 13.11 -20.40
C TYR A 334 -10.39 11.66 -19.87
N LEU A 335 -11.58 11.21 -19.48
CA LEU A 335 -11.80 9.83 -19.01
C LEU A 335 -11.86 8.81 -20.16
N CYS A 336 -12.08 9.27 -21.40
CA CYS A 336 -12.19 8.45 -22.60
C CYS A 336 -11.14 8.87 -23.65
N PRO A 337 -9.84 8.56 -23.45
CA PRO A 337 -8.79 8.98 -24.35
C PRO A 337 -8.99 8.42 -25.77
N GLU A 338 -8.62 9.22 -26.76
CA GLU A 338 -8.69 8.85 -28.18
C GLU A 338 -7.62 7.82 -28.54
N ARG A 339 -7.97 6.87 -29.39
CA ARG A 339 -7.08 5.84 -29.94
C ARG A 339 -7.21 5.76 -31.45
N LYS A 340 -6.07 5.59 -32.11
CA LYS A 340 -6.02 5.26 -33.51
C LYS A 340 -6.38 3.81 -33.74
N ILE A 341 -7.21 3.55 -34.74
CA ILE A 341 -7.54 2.20 -35.18
C ILE A 341 -6.48 1.79 -36.21
N SER A 342 -5.86 0.64 -36.02
CA SER A 342 -4.90 0.08 -36.95
C SER A 342 -5.61 -0.41 -38.24
N PHE A 343 -4.85 -0.63 -39.31
CA PHE A 343 -5.41 -1.08 -40.58
C PHE A 343 -6.15 -2.41 -40.51
N ASP A 344 -5.80 -3.24 -39.53
CA ASP A 344 -6.39 -4.55 -39.26
C ASP A 344 -7.51 -4.49 -38.21
N GLY A 345 -8.02 -3.30 -37.88
CA GLY A 345 -9.19 -3.08 -37.07
C GLY A 345 -8.98 -3.22 -35.58
N PHE A 346 -7.79 -2.89 -35.04
CA PHE A 346 -7.53 -2.94 -33.61
C PHE A 346 -7.14 -1.58 -33.04
N VAL A 347 -7.43 -1.39 -31.76
CA VAL A 347 -6.90 -0.31 -30.94
C VAL A 347 -5.96 -0.87 -29.88
N ASN A 348 -4.90 -0.12 -29.57
CA ASN A 348 -3.98 -0.44 -28.49
C ASN A 348 -4.45 0.20 -27.19
N TYR A 349 -4.59 -0.62 -26.13
CA TYR A 349 -4.87 -0.17 -24.78
C TYR A 349 -4.09 -1.02 -23.77
N GLU A 350 -3.34 -0.39 -22.88
CA GLU A 350 -2.53 -1.04 -21.85
C GLU A 350 -1.63 -2.20 -22.37
N GLY A 351 -1.05 -2.02 -23.57
CA GLY A 351 -0.16 -3.00 -24.19
C GLY A 351 -0.84 -4.23 -24.79
N ARG A 352 -2.17 -4.20 -24.94
CA ARG A 352 -2.97 -5.24 -25.60
C ARG A 352 -3.78 -4.63 -26.75
N ARG A 353 -4.07 -5.44 -27.75
CA ARG A 353 -4.88 -5.06 -28.92
C ARG A 353 -6.31 -5.54 -28.73
N PHE A 354 -7.26 -4.61 -29.00
CA PHE A 354 -8.70 -4.84 -28.87
C PHE A 354 -9.38 -4.51 -30.19
N GLY A 355 -10.18 -5.43 -30.68
CA GLY A 355 -10.84 -5.34 -31.98
C GLY A 355 -11.95 -4.29 -32.01
N VAL A 356 -12.11 -3.67 -33.16
CA VAL A 356 -13.18 -2.73 -33.45
C VAL A 356 -14.03 -3.32 -34.58
N PRO A 357 -15.37 -3.23 -34.54
CA PRO A 357 -16.23 -3.77 -35.59
C PRO A 357 -15.91 -3.18 -36.94
N TYR A 358 -15.92 -4.00 -38.04
CA TYR A 358 -15.55 -3.61 -39.39
C TYR A 358 -16.45 -2.50 -39.97
N TRP A 359 -17.70 -2.41 -39.54
CA TRP A 359 -18.65 -1.42 -39.99
C TRP A 359 -18.36 -0.01 -39.47
N TYR A 360 -17.48 0.14 -38.50
CA TYR A 360 -17.02 1.44 -38.04
C TYR A 360 -15.80 1.88 -38.86
N THR A 361 -15.98 2.85 -39.73
CA THR A 361 -15.00 3.24 -40.75
C THR A 361 -14.13 4.43 -40.39
N GLU A 362 -14.35 5.06 -39.25
CA GLU A 362 -13.52 6.15 -38.75
C GLU A 362 -12.11 5.64 -38.36
N LYS A 363 -11.12 6.55 -38.45
CA LYS A 363 -9.71 6.23 -38.18
C LYS A 363 -9.37 6.21 -36.66
N THR A 364 -10.23 6.79 -35.86
CA THR A 364 -10.04 6.91 -34.40
C THR A 364 -11.33 6.51 -33.69
N CYS A 365 -11.19 6.15 -32.43
CA CYS A 365 -12.27 5.88 -31.50
C CYS A 365 -11.85 6.31 -30.11
N ARG A 366 -12.76 6.26 -29.13
CA ARG A 366 -12.45 6.54 -27.74
C ARG A 366 -12.59 5.29 -26.90
N VAL A 367 -11.76 5.19 -25.87
CA VAL A 367 -11.75 4.00 -25.02
C VAL A 367 -11.90 4.41 -23.55
N ARG A 368 -12.70 3.65 -22.82
CA ARG A 368 -12.84 3.81 -21.37
C ARG A 368 -12.81 2.45 -20.70
N ARG A 369 -11.94 2.31 -19.72
CA ARG A 369 -11.94 1.14 -18.85
C ARG A 369 -12.87 1.38 -17.67
N ASP A 370 -13.75 0.42 -17.40
CA ASP A 370 -14.57 0.38 -16.19
C ASP A 370 -14.43 -1.02 -15.59
N GLY A 371 -13.70 -1.09 -14.49
CA GLY A 371 -13.35 -2.35 -13.87
C GLY A 371 -12.61 -3.30 -14.82
N TYR A 372 -13.23 -4.45 -15.09
CA TYR A 372 -12.70 -5.49 -15.99
C TYR A 372 -13.13 -5.33 -17.45
N VAL A 373 -13.87 -4.30 -17.79
CA VAL A 373 -14.40 -4.10 -19.13
C VAL A 373 -13.80 -2.87 -19.78
N LEU A 374 -13.30 -3.01 -21.00
CA LEU A 374 -12.92 -1.91 -21.88
C LEU A 374 -14.08 -1.64 -22.84
N TYR A 375 -14.66 -0.47 -22.73
CA TYR A 375 -15.65 0.03 -23.67
C TYR A 375 -14.94 0.82 -24.77
N ILE A 376 -15.32 0.55 -26.02
CA ILE A 376 -14.86 1.31 -27.20
C ILE A 376 -16.05 2.10 -27.72
N TYR A 377 -15.89 3.40 -27.78
CA TYR A 377 -16.90 4.37 -28.24
C TYR A 377 -16.52 4.94 -29.60
N ASP A 378 -17.49 5.49 -30.30
CA ASP A 378 -17.24 6.38 -31.43
C ASP A 378 -16.48 7.64 -30.97
N CYS A 379 -15.97 8.42 -31.93
CA CYS A 379 -15.18 9.63 -31.62
C CYS A 379 -15.92 10.67 -30.79
N GLN A 380 -17.25 10.70 -30.88
CA GLN A 380 -18.12 11.68 -30.23
C GLN A 380 -18.72 11.12 -28.91
N MET A 381 -18.42 9.88 -28.56
CA MET A 381 -18.94 9.17 -27.39
C MET A 381 -20.48 9.05 -27.37
N THR A 382 -21.11 9.05 -28.54
CA THR A 382 -22.56 8.90 -28.67
C THR A 382 -23.00 7.45 -28.66
N LYS A 383 -22.10 6.52 -29.06
CA LYS A 383 -22.41 5.10 -29.18
C LYS A 383 -21.25 4.24 -28.70
N ILE A 384 -21.58 3.17 -27.96
CA ILE A 384 -20.65 2.08 -27.68
C ILE A 384 -20.57 1.20 -28.93
N LEU A 385 -19.38 1.07 -29.49
CA LEU A 385 -19.11 0.24 -30.66
C LEU A 385 -19.00 -1.23 -30.27
N THR A 386 -18.24 -1.48 -29.20
CA THR A 386 -18.03 -2.83 -28.65
C THR A 386 -17.50 -2.74 -27.21
N SER A 387 -17.44 -3.88 -26.52
CA SER A 387 -16.78 -4.02 -25.23
C SER A 387 -15.93 -5.28 -25.20
N HIS A 388 -14.88 -5.27 -24.38
CA HIS A 388 -13.94 -6.37 -24.21
C HIS A 388 -13.58 -6.57 -22.76
N ASP A 389 -13.33 -7.83 -22.38
CA ASP A 389 -12.76 -8.13 -21.09
C ASP A 389 -11.26 -7.78 -21.05
N VAL A 390 -10.86 -7.00 -20.05
CA VAL A 390 -9.47 -6.63 -19.82
C VAL A 390 -8.87 -7.63 -18.84
N THR A 391 -7.86 -8.35 -19.32
CA THR A 391 -7.11 -9.32 -18.54
C THR A 391 -5.61 -9.11 -18.75
N TRP A 392 -4.76 -9.69 -17.93
CA TRP A 392 -3.29 -9.69 -18.15
C TRP A 392 -2.85 -10.45 -19.42
N SER A 393 -3.79 -11.08 -20.13
CA SER A 393 -3.50 -11.72 -21.40
C SER A 393 -3.02 -10.70 -22.41
N ARG A 394 -1.89 -10.98 -23.06
CA ARG A 394 -1.35 -10.16 -24.15
C ARG A 394 -1.92 -10.56 -25.52
N ARG A 395 -2.77 -11.59 -25.58
CA ARG A 395 -3.40 -12.01 -26.83
C ARG A 395 -4.39 -10.97 -27.30
N ASP A 396 -4.49 -10.80 -28.61
CA ASP A 396 -5.49 -9.94 -29.23
C ASP A 396 -6.90 -10.34 -28.76
N SER A 397 -7.73 -9.33 -28.47
CA SER A 397 -9.13 -9.54 -28.11
C SER A 397 -9.99 -9.17 -29.30
N PHE A 398 -10.69 -10.14 -29.86
CA PHE A 398 -11.57 -9.94 -31.01
C PHE A 398 -12.98 -9.59 -30.52
N CYS A 399 -13.66 -8.70 -31.26
CA CYS A 399 -15.08 -8.42 -31.02
C CYS A 399 -15.94 -9.21 -32.00
N LYS A 400 -17.22 -9.27 -31.69
CA LYS A 400 -18.24 -9.68 -32.68
C LYS A 400 -18.19 -8.68 -33.84
N ASP A 401 -18.28 -9.15 -35.06
CA ASP A 401 -18.21 -8.33 -36.29
C ASP A 401 -16.85 -7.63 -36.48
N GLN A 402 -15.75 -8.23 -36.02
CA GLN A 402 -14.38 -7.71 -36.24
C GLN A 402 -14.07 -7.58 -37.73
N TYR A 403 -14.51 -8.55 -38.52
CA TYR A 403 -14.30 -8.61 -39.97
C TYR A 403 -15.62 -8.81 -40.68
N ALA A 404 -15.75 -8.22 -41.89
CA ALA A 404 -16.86 -8.53 -42.76
C ALA A 404 -16.88 -10.05 -43.06
N VAL A 405 -18.05 -10.65 -43.05
CA VAL A 405 -18.18 -12.04 -43.49
C VAL A 405 -17.82 -12.03 -44.99
N SER A 406 -16.64 -12.50 -45.34
CA SER A 406 -16.28 -12.69 -46.73
C SER A 406 -17.23 -13.72 -47.32
N GLN A 407 -17.83 -13.38 -48.47
CA GLN A 407 -18.46 -14.40 -49.28
C GLN A 407 -17.41 -15.47 -49.60
N PRO A 408 -17.75 -16.75 -49.62
CA PRO A 408 -16.79 -17.81 -49.88
C PRO A 408 -16.09 -17.46 -51.22
N GLU A 409 -14.80 -17.23 -51.17
CA GLU A 409 -13.99 -17.08 -52.38
C GLU A 409 -14.22 -18.34 -53.21
N GLU A 410 -14.62 -18.14 -54.48
CA GLU A 410 -14.57 -19.23 -55.46
C GLU A 410 -13.18 -19.82 -55.43
N LYS A 411 -13.05 -21.09 -55.16
CA LYS A 411 -11.79 -21.80 -55.04
C LYS A 411 -10.90 -21.48 -56.21
N LEU A 412 -9.89 -20.68 -56.00
CA LEU A 412 -8.75 -20.57 -56.91
C LEU A 412 -8.07 -21.93 -56.99
N THR A 413 -8.43 -22.67 -58.04
CA THR A 413 -7.90 -24.02 -58.33
C THR A 413 -6.50 -23.90 -58.91
N SER A 414 -5.54 -23.45 -58.12
CA SER A 414 -4.12 -23.62 -58.40
C SER A 414 -3.33 -23.61 -57.10
N PRO A 415 -2.64 -24.69 -56.75
CA PRO A 415 -1.79 -24.70 -55.57
C PRO A 415 -0.53 -23.86 -55.88
N VAL A 416 -0.50 -22.66 -55.38
CA VAL A 416 0.77 -21.92 -55.29
C VAL A 416 1.64 -22.65 -54.25
N ARG A 417 2.65 -23.34 -54.73
CA ARG A 417 3.71 -23.89 -53.86
C ARG A 417 4.49 -22.72 -53.27
N ILE A 418 4.09 -22.31 -52.05
CA ILE A 418 4.87 -21.38 -51.25
C ILE A 418 6.09 -22.15 -50.77
N GLN A 419 7.28 -21.87 -51.32
CA GLN A 419 8.52 -22.26 -50.68
C GLN A 419 8.58 -21.49 -49.33
N ILE A 420 8.41 -22.20 -48.24
CA ILE A 420 8.64 -21.63 -46.91
C ILE A 420 10.16 -21.48 -46.76
N THR A 421 10.67 -20.28 -47.14
CA THR A 421 11.95 -19.83 -46.64
C THR A 421 11.74 -19.61 -45.16
N GLN A 422 12.60 -20.18 -44.33
CA GLN A 422 12.57 -20.01 -42.89
C GLN A 422 12.51 -18.52 -42.58
N ILE A 423 11.33 -18.03 -42.24
CA ILE A 423 11.17 -16.68 -41.68
C ILE A 423 11.67 -16.81 -40.25
N GLU A 424 12.79 -16.16 -39.95
CA GLU A 424 13.21 -15.94 -38.57
C GLU A 424 11.99 -15.40 -37.81
N GLN A 425 11.65 -16.08 -36.73
CA GLN A 425 10.55 -15.63 -35.89
C GLN A 425 10.84 -14.20 -35.45
N PRO A 426 9.94 -13.24 -35.71
CA PRO A 426 10.11 -11.89 -35.20
C PRO A 426 10.25 -11.99 -33.69
N ARG A 427 11.34 -11.46 -33.14
CA ARG A 427 11.47 -11.26 -31.71
C ARG A 427 10.30 -10.38 -31.29
N TYR A 428 9.36 -10.95 -30.57
CA TYR A 428 8.27 -10.20 -29.97
C TYR A 428 8.90 -9.18 -29.03
N ASP A 429 8.90 -7.92 -29.44
CA ASP A 429 9.14 -6.81 -28.55
C ASP A 429 7.94 -6.80 -27.58
N ASP A 430 8.18 -7.17 -26.34
CA ASP A 430 7.14 -7.34 -25.32
C ASP A 430 6.57 -6.01 -24.81
N GLY A 431 6.80 -4.91 -25.53
CA GLY A 431 6.33 -3.57 -25.19
C GLY A 431 6.87 -3.04 -23.84
N PHE A 432 7.48 -3.91 -23.04
CA PHE A 432 8.16 -3.57 -21.80
C PHE A 432 9.67 -3.43 -21.99
N SER A 433 10.25 -3.96 -23.08
CA SER A 433 11.65 -3.78 -23.44
C SER A 433 12.01 -2.31 -23.74
N GLN A 434 11.02 -1.48 -24.07
CA GLN A 434 11.20 -0.01 -24.19
C GLN A 434 11.41 0.67 -22.82
N PHE A 435 11.22 -0.04 -21.70
CA PHE A 435 11.45 0.44 -20.34
C PHE A 435 12.78 -0.02 -19.74
N ASN A 436 13.66 -0.65 -20.50
CA ASN A 436 15.05 -0.76 -20.13
C ASN A 436 15.69 0.62 -20.21
N PHE A 437 15.47 1.41 -19.15
CA PHE A 437 16.29 2.60 -18.89
C PHE A 437 17.72 2.09 -18.66
N GLU A 438 18.63 2.45 -19.56
CA GLU A 438 20.06 2.42 -19.29
C GLU A 438 20.29 3.09 -17.94
N GLU A 439 20.95 2.42 -17.02
CA GLU A 439 21.32 2.91 -15.68
C GLU A 439 22.26 4.12 -15.71
N GLY A 440 22.30 4.89 -16.80
CA GLY A 440 23.28 5.93 -17.08
C GLY A 440 22.87 7.37 -16.90
N LEU A 441 21.62 7.71 -16.54
CA LEU A 441 21.15 9.13 -16.55
C LEU A 441 20.69 9.69 -15.20
N TRP A 442 21.18 9.16 -14.09
CA TRP A 442 20.91 9.74 -12.76
C TRP A 442 22.16 10.29 -12.04
N ASN A 443 23.24 10.58 -12.79
CA ASN A 443 24.36 11.38 -12.31
C ASN A 443 24.32 12.72 -13.04
N GLU A 444 23.47 13.65 -12.56
CA GLU A 444 23.70 15.09 -12.51
C GLU A 444 22.57 15.77 -11.74
#